data_35f9bc94cace47a2942e3b87da72b15f
#
_entry.id   35f9bc94cace47a2942e3b87da72b15f
#
_cell.length_a   1.000
_cell.length_b   1.000
_cell.length_c   1.000
_cell.angle_alpha   90.00
_cell.angle_beta   90.00
_cell.angle_gamma   90.00
#
_symmetry.space_group_name_H-M   'P 1'
#
loop_
_entity.id
_entity.type
_entity.pdbx_description
1 polymer ?
#
loop_
_entity_poly.entity_id
_entity_poly.type
_entity_poly.pdbx_seq_one_letter_code
_entity_poly.pdbx_strand_id
1 'polypeptide(L)'
;MKKIRSYKKLVNEIINLQIPFRIEIIGYVNYEKDIYPMFVMKNNIKTANKTVVILGGHHGDEPFAVHTLLKWVKQFNPDEFSSLNVFIYPVCNPCGYATGSRDNGARQDTNNDANFIKDSKVQELALLYDNFPINVDLLLDVHGDTGKDAVYMYEHKPDNLPTIAEGVLLENDNLIPYLKNKTIYKIPVNNGVIIPPKCDIGLEGVIEKLGIDYTMTLELPGKFDGQKRMVGGISIINSILKRFKEAK
;
A
#
# COMPACT_ATOMS: atom_id res chain seq x y z
N MET A 1 5.02 -25.08 -0.29
CA MET A 1 3.74 -25.15 -1.04
C MET A 1 3.12 -23.74 -1.02
N LYS A 2 2.73 -23.20 -2.19
CA LYS A 2 1.96 -21.94 -2.26
C LYS A 2 0.64 -22.14 -1.52
N LYS A 3 0.29 -21.21 -0.64
CA LYS A 3 -0.94 -21.32 0.16
C LYS A 3 -2.10 -20.73 -0.64
N ILE A 4 -2.94 -21.58 -1.22
CA ILE A 4 -4.18 -21.16 -1.89
C ILE A 4 -5.10 -20.51 -0.86
N ARG A 5 -5.63 -19.32 -1.20
CA ARG A 5 -6.56 -18.54 -0.36
C ARG A 5 -7.90 -18.39 -1.07
N SER A 6 -8.98 -18.35 -0.32
CA SER A 6 -10.28 -18.07 -0.92
C SER A 6 -10.46 -16.57 -1.11
N TYR A 7 -10.29 -16.08 -2.34
CA TYR A 7 -10.59 -14.69 -2.67
C TYR A 7 -12.08 -14.37 -2.45
N LYS A 8 -12.97 -15.33 -2.71
CA LYS A 8 -14.41 -15.19 -2.41
C LYS A 8 -14.69 -14.87 -0.93
N LYS A 9 -13.95 -15.49 0.00
CA LYS A 9 -14.08 -15.14 1.43
C LYS A 9 -13.62 -13.71 1.70
N LEU A 10 -12.53 -13.29 1.10
CA LEU A 10 -12.03 -11.91 1.22
C LEU A 10 -13.03 -10.89 0.63
N VAL A 11 -13.58 -11.18 -0.55
CA VAL A 11 -14.66 -10.36 -1.14
C VAL A 11 -15.83 -10.22 -0.18
N ASN A 12 -16.31 -11.34 0.38
CA ASN A 12 -17.40 -11.31 1.36
C ASN A 12 -17.04 -10.53 2.61
N GLU A 13 -15.78 -10.59 3.07
CA GLU A 13 -15.32 -9.74 4.17
C GLU A 13 -15.38 -8.26 3.79
N ILE A 14 -14.83 -7.89 2.64
CA ILE A 14 -14.77 -6.50 2.17
C ILE A 14 -16.17 -5.91 2.05
N ILE A 15 -17.09 -6.54 1.34
CA ILE A 15 -18.43 -5.99 1.09
C ILE A 15 -19.30 -5.88 2.35
N ASN A 16 -18.98 -6.62 3.40
CA ASN A 16 -19.71 -6.59 4.68
C ASN A 16 -19.02 -5.75 5.75
N LEU A 17 -17.93 -5.01 5.41
CA LEU A 17 -17.27 -4.12 6.37
C LEU A 17 -18.21 -3.00 6.81
N GLN A 18 -18.35 -2.85 8.13
CA GLN A 18 -19.02 -1.69 8.74
C GLN A 18 -17.93 -0.64 9.08
N ILE A 19 -17.66 0.26 8.15
CA ILE A 19 -16.56 1.23 8.21
C ILE A 19 -17.01 2.59 7.66
N PRO A 20 -16.36 3.69 8.02
CA PRO A 20 -16.69 5.02 7.52
C PRO A 20 -16.14 5.28 6.09
N PHE A 21 -16.14 4.26 5.26
CA PHE A 21 -15.72 4.31 3.87
C PHE A 21 -16.83 3.77 2.97
N ARG A 22 -17.06 4.43 1.84
CA ARG A 22 -17.84 3.87 0.76
C ARG A 22 -16.98 2.85 0.01
N ILE A 23 -17.51 1.65 -0.17
CA ILE A 23 -16.84 0.55 -0.87
C ILE A 23 -17.45 0.44 -2.27
N GLU A 24 -16.61 0.45 -3.30
CA GLU A 24 -17.02 0.34 -4.69
C GLU A 24 -16.18 -0.71 -5.42
N ILE A 25 -16.80 -1.44 -6.35
CA ILE A 25 -16.09 -2.27 -7.31
C ILE A 25 -15.62 -1.37 -8.46
N ILE A 26 -14.32 -1.31 -8.72
CA ILE A 26 -13.74 -0.51 -9.80
C ILE A 26 -13.66 -1.26 -11.12
N GLY A 27 -13.85 -2.57 -11.10
CA GLY A 27 -13.85 -3.45 -12.26
C GLY A 27 -13.51 -4.88 -11.90
N TYR A 28 -13.27 -5.66 -12.93
CA TYR A 28 -12.98 -7.09 -12.81
C TYR A 28 -11.76 -7.44 -13.66
N VAL A 29 -10.87 -8.25 -13.10
CA VAL A 29 -9.78 -8.88 -13.85
C VAL A 29 -10.11 -10.35 -14.10
N ASN A 30 -9.74 -10.85 -15.27
CA ASN A 30 -10.13 -12.18 -15.74
C ASN A 30 -8.89 -13.00 -16.06
N TYR A 31 -8.75 -14.13 -15.38
CA TYR A 31 -7.69 -15.09 -15.63
C TYR A 31 -8.26 -16.50 -15.76
N GLU A 32 -8.07 -17.11 -16.94
CA GLU A 32 -8.63 -18.43 -17.29
C GLU A 32 -10.15 -18.49 -17.10
N LYS A 33 -10.60 -19.16 -16.04
CA LYS A 33 -12.04 -19.34 -15.71
C LYS A 33 -12.50 -18.48 -14.53
N ASP A 34 -11.58 -17.77 -13.90
CA ASP A 34 -11.83 -17.01 -12.68
C ASP A 34 -11.95 -15.53 -12.95
N ILE A 35 -12.93 -14.91 -12.31
CA ILE A 35 -13.20 -13.47 -12.37
C ILE A 35 -13.01 -12.90 -10.98
N TYR A 36 -12.20 -11.86 -10.89
CA TYR A 36 -11.82 -11.23 -9.63
C TYR A 36 -12.24 -9.77 -9.61
N PRO A 37 -13.21 -9.35 -8.76
CA PRO A 37 -13.51 -7.94 -8.56
C PRO A 37 -12.34 -7.22 -7.87
N MET A 38 -12.07 -6.00 -8.29
CA MET A 38 -11.18 -5.07 -7.59
C MET A 38 -11.99 -3.98 -6.92
N PHE A 39 -11.50 -3.50 -5.78
CA PHE A 39 -12.23 -2.58 -4.92
C PHE A 39 -11.46 -1.30 -4.64
N VAL A 40 -12.22 -0.21 -4.46
CA VAL A 40 -11.76 1.00 -3.78
C VAL A 40 -12.63 1.27 -2.56
N MET A 41 -12.01 1.73 -1.48
CA MET A 41 -12.67 2.27 -0.29
C MET A 41 -12.33 3.75 -0.20
N LYS A 42 -13.33 4.64 -0.06
CA LYS A 42 -13.11 6.09 -0.03
C LYS A 42 -14.01 6.78 1.00
N ASN A 43 -13.46 7.74 1.74
CA ASN A 43 -14.21 8.45 2.79
C ASN A 43 -14.95 9.71 2.31
N ASN A 44 -14.62 10.25 1.12
CA ASN A 44 -15.33 11.38 0.48
C ASN A 44 -15.60 12.59 1.39
N ILE A 45 -14.59 13.11 2.06
CA ILE A 45 -14.73 14.26 2.94
C ILE A 45 -14.67 15.56 2.11
N LYS A 46 -15.80 16.29 2.03
CA LYS A 46 -15.92 17.51 1.21
C LYS A 46 -14.99 18.65 1.63
N THR A 47 -14.62 18.69 2.89
CA THR A 47 -13.76 19.75 3.48
C THR A 47 -12.29 19.35 3.50
N ALA A 48 -11.96 18.15 3.02
CA ALA A 48 -10.58 17.70 2.93
C ALA A 48 -9.80 18.54 1.89
N ASN A 49 -8.56 18.86 2.24
CA ASN A 49 -7.66 19.67 1.43
C ASN A 49 -6.45 18.88 0.92
N LYS A 50 -6.31 17.62 1.33
CA LYS A 50 -5.25 16.71 0.87
C LYS A 50 -5.86 15.37 0.48
N THR A 51 -5.31 14.74 -0.54
CA THR A 51 -5.72 13.42 -1.02
C THR A 51 -4.62 12.40 -0.79
N VAL A 52 -4.98 11.29 -0.15
CA VAL A 52 -4.11 10.16 0.13
C VAL A 52 -4.59 8.94 -0.62
N VAL A 53 -3.69 8.25 -1.28
CA VAL A 53 -3.94 6.92 -1.86
C VAL A 53 -3.14 5.88 -1.08
N ILE A 54 -3.80 4.80 -0.68
CA ILE A 54 -3.16 3.65 -0.03
C ILE A 54 -3.40 2.43 -0.90
N LEU A 55 -2.32 1.83 -1.36
CA LEU A 55 -2.33 0.59 -2.12
C LEU A 55 -1.90 -0.58 -1.24
N GLY A 56 -2.28 -1.79 -1.60
CA GLY A 56 -1.75 -2.99 -1.00
C GLY A 56 -2.08 -4.25 -1.79
N GLY A 57 -1.33 -5.32 -1.51
CA GLY A 57 -1.55 -6.60 -2.16
C GLY A 57 -1.18 -6.64 -3.64
N HIS A 58 -0.14 -5.90 -4.05
CA HIS A 58 0.49 -6.06 -5.36
C HIS A 58 1.11 -7.45 -5.50
N HIS A 59 1.71 -7.96 -4.43
CA HIS A 59 2.25 -9.32 -4.40
C HIS A 59 1.35 -10.24 -3.60
N GLY A 60 0.84 -11.29 -4.24
CA GLY A 60 -0.11 -12.19 -3.60
C GLY A 60 0.50 -13.11 -2.55
N ASP A 61 1.82 -13.25 -2.49
CA ASP A 61 2.55 -13.97 -1.44
C ASP A 61 2.78 -13.13 -0.17
N GLU A 62 2.37 -11.84 -0.18
CA GLU A 62 2.42 -10.90 0.95
C GLU A 62 1.01 -10.60 1.55
N PRO A 63 0.20 -11.60 1.91
CA PRO A 63 -1.21 -11.39 2.30
C PRO A 63 -1.38 -10.57 3.58
N PHE A 64 -0.32 -10.45 4.38
CA PHE A 64 -0.36 -9.69 5.61
C PHE A 64 -0.44 -8.17 5.36
N ALA A 65 0.02 -7.66 4.23
CA ALA A 65 -0.24 -6.28 3.81
C ALA A 65 -1.75 -6.03 3.66
N VAL A 66 -2.44 -6.90 2.91
CA VAL A 66 -3.91 -6.86 2.74
C VAL A 66 -4.63 -6.92 4.08
N HIS A 67 -4.26 -7.88 4.95
CA HIS A 67 -4.92 -8.05 6.24
C HIS A 67 -4.66 -6.88 7.20
N THR A 68 -3.48 -6.28 7.14
CA THR A 68 -3.16 -5.07 7.91
C THR A 68 -4.04 -3.89 7.47
N LEU A 69 -4.19 -3.66 6.17
CA LEU A 69 -5.07 -2.62 5.64
C LEU A 69 -6.53 -2.84 6.03
N LEU A 70 -7.06 -4.06 5.86
CA LEU A 70 -8.44 -4.38 6.24
C LEU A 70 -8.69 -4.25 7.75
N LYS A 71 -7.68 -4.50 8.56
CA LYS A 71 -7.78 -4.28 10.01
C LYS A 71 -7.69 -2.79 10.34
N TRP A 72 -6.84 -2.05 9.65
CA TRP A 72 -6.68 -0.61 9.83
C TRP A 72 -7.98 0.15 9.49
N VAL A 73 -8.65 -0.14 8.37
CA VAL A 73 -9.91 0.53 8.00
C VAL A 73 -11.03 0.31 9.01
N LYS A 74 -11.03 -0.83 9.73
CA LYS A 74 -11.97 -1.11 10.83
C LYS A 74 -11.73 -0.25 12.07
N GLN A 75 -10.54 0.35 12.19
CA GLN A 75 -10.11 1.19 13.32
C GLN A 75 -9.95 2.66 12.91
N PHE A 76 -10.25 2.98 11.65
CA PHE A 76 -10.10 4.33 11.13
C PHE A 76 -10.98 5.32 11.89
N ASN A 77 -10.36 6.40 12.37
CA ASN A 77 -11.08 7.49 13.04
C ASN A 77 -11.30 8.66 12.05
N PRO A 78 -12.51 8.87 11.53
CA PRO A 78 -12.78 9.93 10.57
C PRO A 78 -12.58 11.34 11.12
N ASP A 79 -12.77 11.54 12.43
CA ASP A 79 -12.61 12.86 13.07
C ASP A 79 -11.12 13.25 13.11
N GLU A 80 -10.24 12.28 13.38
CA GLU A 80 -8.79 12.49 13.40
C GLU A 80 -8.22 12.84 12.03
N PHE A 81 -8.79 12.27 10.98
CA PHE A 81 -8.35 12.43 9.59
C PHE A 81 -9.33 13.22 8.72
N SER A 82 -10.10 14.13 9.34
CA SER A 82 -11.14 14.92 8.65
C SER A 82 -10.63 15.88 7.57
N SER A 83 -9.32 16.18 7.54
CA SER A 83 -8.68 16.97 6.48
C SER A 83 -8.18 16.14 5.30
N LEU A 84 -8.31 14.81 5.34
CA LEU A 84 -7.79 13.90 4.32
C LEU A 84 -8.91 13.20 3.56
N ASN A 85 -8.87 13.26 2.22
CA ASN A 85 -9.57 12.31 1.36
C ASN A 85 -8.70 11.07 1.21
N VAL A 86 -9.17 9.93 1.71
CA VAL A 86 -8.41 8.68 1.69
C VAL A 86 -9.06 7.70 0.72
N PHE A 87 -8.28 7.24 -0.25
CA PHE A 87 -8.62 6.19 -1.21
C PHE A 87 -7.76 4.96 -0.91
N ILE A 88 -8.39 3.81 -0.75
CA ILE A 88 -7.68 2.56 -0.43
C ILE A 88 -8.02 1.51 -1.47
N TYR A 89 -7.00 0.96 -2.09
CA TYR A 89 -7.09 -0.19 -2.97
C TYR A 89 -6.47 -1.40 -2.25
N PRO A 90 -7.29 -2.17 -1.52
CA PRO A 90 -6.74 -3.12 -0.54
C PRO A 90 -6.10 -4.36 -1.16
N VAL A 91 -6.42 -4.67 -2.43
CA VAL A 91 -5.91 -5.83 -3.15
C VAL A 91 -5.68 -5.46 -4.62
N CYS A 92 -4.47 -5.06 -4.95
CA CYS A 92 -4.08 -4.66 -6.30
C CYS A 92 -3.84 -5.86 -7.23
N ASN A 93 -3.60 -7.07 -6.68
CA ASN A 93 -3.42 -8.32 -7.42
C ASN A 93 -4.30 -9.42 -6.83
N PRO A 94 -5.58 -9.48 -7.18
CA PRO A 94 -6.52 -10.44 -6.61
C PRO A 94 -6.23 -11.90 -7.00
N CYS A 95 -5.75 -12.15 -8.22
CA CYS A 95 -5.36 -13.48 -8.67
C CYS A 95 -4.12 -13.97 -7.91
N GLY A 96 -3.10 -13.13 -7.77
CA GLY A 96 -1.92 -13.42 -6.98
C GLY A 96 -2.27 -13.72 -5.52
N TYR A 97 -3.17 -12.93 -4.91
CA TYR A 97 -3.66 -13.18 -3.56
C TYR A 97 -4.32 -14.57 -3.45
N ALA A 98 -5.20 -14.94 -4.40
CA ALA A 98 -5.88 -16.22 -4.41
C ALA A 98 -4.92 -17.41 -4.53
N THR A 99 -3.94 -17.30 -5.41
CA THR A 99 -2.99 -18.38 -5.71
C THR A 99 -1.75 -18.39 -4.80
N GLY A 100 -1.55 -17.35 -3.99
CA GLY A 100 -0.33 -17.15 -3.20
C GLY A 100 0.91 -16.92 -4.07
N SER A 101 0.73 -16.32 -5.24
CA SER A 101 1.80 -15.98 -6.18
C SER A 101 2.17 -14.51 -6.04
N ARG A 102 3.45 -14.18 -6.20
CA ARG A 102 3.89 -12.79 -6.34
C ARG A 102 3.20 -12.14 -7.53
N ASP A 103 3.27 -12.81 -8.69
CA ASP A 103 2.74 -12.31 -9.94
C ASP A 103 1.22 -12.52 -10.08
N ASN A 104 0.61 -11.81 -11.03
CA ASN A 104 -0.78 -11.98 -11.42
C ASN A 104 -1.00 -13.28 -12.25
N GLY A 105 -2.22 -13.49 -12.73
CA GLY A 105 -2.58 -14.67 -13.52
C GLY A 105 -1.88 -14.75 -14.89
N ALA A 106 -1.37 -13.65 -15.40
CA ALA A 106 -0.57 -13.57 -16.63
C ALA A 106 0.95 -13.65 -16.38
N ARG A 107 1.37 -13.92 -15.13
CA ARG A 107 2.78 -13.96 -14.69
C ARG A 107 3.49 -12.61 -14.82
N GLN A 108 2.76 -11.53 -14.60
CA GLN A 108 3.29 -10.17 -14.56
C GLN A 108 3.40 -9.70 -13.11
N ASP A 109 4.50 -9.05 -12.77
CA ASP A 109 4.67 -8.37 -11.48
C ASP A 109 3.93 -7.03 -11.53
N THR A 110 2.79 -6.92 -10.84
CA THR A 110 1.93 -5.73 -10.86
C THR A 110 2.56 -4.49 -10.23
N ASN A 111 3.73 -4.63 -9.61
CA ASN A 111 4.54 -3.53 -9.14
C ASN A 111 5.70 -3.21 -10.11
N ASN A 112 6.53 -4.18 -10.45
CA ASN A 112 7.75 -3.93 -11.23
C ASN A 112 7.52 -3.89 -12.74
N ASP A 113 6.52 -4.59 -13.26
CA ASP A 113 6.12 -4.52 -14.68
C ASP A 113 5.22 -3.31 -14.97
N ALA A 114 5.24 -2.34 -14.05
CA ALA A 114 4.26 -1.27 -14.02
C ALA A 114 4.38 -0.32 -15.21
N ASN A 115 3.36 -0.39 -16.06
CA ASN A 115 2.99 0.68 -16.96
C ASN A 115 1.67 1.26 -16.45
N PHE A 116 1.74 2.23 -15.52
CA PHE A 116 0.58 2.91 -14.98
C PHE A 116 0.06 3.93 -15.98
N ILE A 117 -0.59 3.42 -17.04
CA ILE A 117 -1.18 4.17 -18.14
C ILE A 117 -2.55 3.61 -18.46
N LYS A 118 -3.40 4.42 -19.10
CA LYS A 118 -4.78 4.07 -19.46
C LYS A 118 -4.90 2.73 -20.20
N ASP A 119 -4.00 2.47 -21.12
CA ASP A 119 -4.02 1.27 -21.98
C ASP A 119 -2.98 0.23 -21.52
N SER A 120 -2.75 0.12 -20.21
CA SER A 120 -1.85 -0.89 -19.66
C SER A 120 -2.27 -2.29 -20.06
N LYS A 121 -1.28 -3.12 -20.46
CA LYS A 121 -1.50 -4.54 -20.73
C LYS A 121 -1.68 -5.37 -19.45
N VAL A 122 -1.37 -4.79 -18.31
CA VAL A 122 -1.64 -5.37 -16.98
C VAL A 122 -3.04 -4.94 -16.56
N GLN A 123 -3.99 -5.85 -16.55
CA GLN A 123 -5.41 -5.57 -16.31
C GLN A 123 -5.64 -4.79 -15.01
N GLU A 124 -4.95 -5.19 -13.96
CA GLU A 124 -5.01 -4.56 -12.63
C GLU A 124 -4.61 -3.08 -12.70
N LEU A 125 -3.51 -2.78 -13.41
CA LEU A 125 -2.99 -1.42 -13.53
C LEU A 125 -3.86 -0.53 -14.39
N ALA A 126 -4.48 -1.07 -15.45
CA ALA A 126 -5.45 -0.34 -16.25
C ALA A 126 -6.66 0.06 -15.40
N LEU A 127 -7.20 -0.87 -14.59
CA LEU A 127 -8.32 -0.58 -13.70
C LEU A 127 -7.95 0.42 -12.61
N LEU A 128 -6.76 0.30 -12.03
CA LEU A 128 -6.25 1.28 -11.06
C LEU A 128 -6.14 2.66 -11.69
N TYR A 129 -5.53 2.77 -12.87
CA TYR A 129 -5.36 4.04 -13.58
C TYR A 129 -6.70 4.74 -13.86
N ASP A 130 -7.68 4.00 -14.39
CA ASP A 130 -9.00 4.56 -14.75
C ASP A 130 -9.80 5.03 -13.51
N ASN A 131 -9.45 4.53 -12.33
CA ASN A 131 -10.14 4.82 -11.06
C ASN A 131 -9.25 5.56 -10.04
N PHE A 132 -8.06 5.97 -10.45
CA PHE A 132 -7.14 6.70 -9.58
C PHE A 132 -7.60 8.14 -9.39
N PRO A 133 -7.57 8.70 -8.17
CA PRO A 133 -7.99 10.08 -7.96
C PRO A 133 -7.02 11.06 -8.62
N ILE A 134 -7.54 12.23 -9.00
CA ILE A 134 -6.75 13.35 -9.49
C ILE A 134 -6.16 14.12 -8.29
N ASN A 135 -4.99 14.72 -8.45
CA ASN A 135 -4.33 15.54 -7.41
C ASN A 135 -4.09 14.77 -6.12
N VAL A 136 -3.31 13.71 -6.21
CA VAL A 136 -2.85 12.94 -5.04
C VAL A 136 -1.64 13.63 -4.41
N ASP A 137 -1.69 13.85 -3.10
CA ASP A 137 -0.61 14.48 -2.34
C ASP A 137 0.30 13.44 -1.66
N LEU A 138 -0.25 12.26 -1.30
CA LEU A 138 0.50 11.14 -0.74
C LEU A 138 0.05 9.82 -1.38
N LEU A 139 1.00 9.05 -1.88
CA LEU A 139 0.85 7.63 -2.18
C LEU A 139 1.58 6.81 -1.10
N LEU A 140 0.86 5.87 -0.47
CA LEU A 140 1.43 4.86 0.40
C LEU A 140 1.15 3.47 -0.18
N ASP A 141 2.20 2.75 -0.56
CA ASP A 141 2.06 1.35 -0.97
C ASP A 141 2.49 0.42 0.18
N VAL A 142 1.60 -0.49 0.58
CA VAL A 142 1.83 -1.41 1.68
C VAL A 142 2.19 -2.78 1.14
N HIS A 143 3.44 -3.12 1.31
CA HIS A 143 4.07 -4.37 0.94
C HIS A 143 4.46 -5.21 2.15
N GLY A 144 5.16 -6.29 1.87
CA GLY A 144 5.78 -7.11 2.89
C GLY A 144 6.99 -7.87 2.41
N ASP A 145 8.07 -7.74 3.13
CA ASP A 145 9.28 -8.52 2.87
C ASP A 145 9.25 -9.83 3.68
N THR A 146 8.95 -10.94 3.00
CA THR A 146 8.89 -12.29 3.60
C THR A 146 10.24 -12.76 4.14
N GLY A 147 11.32 -12.12 3.76
CA GLY A 147 12.70 -12.43 4.18
C GLY A 147 13.17 -11.67 5.43
N LYS A 148 12.43 -10.66 5.89
CA LYS A 148 12.86 -9.75 6.97
C LYS A 148 12.10 -9.97 8.27
N ASP A 149 12.75 -9.59 9.36
CA ASP A 149 12.24 -9.58 10.73
C ASP A 149 12.04 -8.16 11.31
N ALA A 150 12.37 -7.14 10.53
CA ALA A 150 12.24 -5.73 10.88
C ALA A 150 11.60 -4.95 9.73
N VAL A 151 10.80 -3.93 10.06
CA VAL A 151 10.14 -3.05 9.09
C VAL A 151 11.13 -2.06 8.49
N TYR A 152 10.90 -1.66 7.25
CA TYR A 152 11.60 -0.56 6.60
C TYR A 152 10.67 0.14 5.59
N MET A 153 11.10 1.32 5.14
CA MET A 153 10.30 2.12 4.21
C MET A 153 11.17 2.70 3.11
N TYR A 154 10.61 2.79 1.93
CA TYR A 154 11.10 3.69 0.90
C TYR A 154 10.34 5.02 1.01
N GLU A 155 11.03 6.13 0.78
CA GLU A 155 10.44 7.46 0.75
C GLU A 155 11.00 8.28 -0.40
N HIS A 156 10.12 8.77 -1.26
CA HIS A 156 10.40 9.78 -2.27
C HIS A 156 9.63 11.05 -1.94
N LYS A 157 10.29 12.17 -2.03
CA LYS A 157 9.74 13.48 -1.81
C LYS A 157 10.61 14.57 -2.45
N PRO A 158 10.08 15.75 -2.74
CA PRO A 158 10.88 16.93 -3.08
C PRO A 158 11.85 17.31 -1.94
N ASP A 159 13.01 17.85 -2.29
CA ASP A 159 14.06 18.20 -1.32
C ASP A 159 13.62 19.24 -0.28
N ASN A 160 12.68 20.10 -0.65
CA ASN A 160 12.12 21.14 0.23
C ASN A 160 11.09 20.64 1.24
N LEU A 161 10.65 19.39 1.13
CA LEU A 161 9.70 18.79 2.08
C LEU A 161 10.43 18.00 3.17
N PRO A 162 9.85 17.90 4.39
CA PRO A 162 10.45 17.15 5.48
C PRO A 162 10.34 15.62 5.25
N THR A 163 11.29 14.86 5.80
CA THR A 163 11.21 13.40 5.86
C THR A 163 10.17 12.98 6.89
N ILE A 164 9.25 12.10 6.49
CA ILE A 164 8.18 11.54 7.33
C ILE A 164 8.57 10.16 7.86
N ALA A 165 9.12 9.30 7.00
CA ALA A 165 9.34 7.89 7.27
C ALA A 165 10.25 7.63 8.48
N GLU A 166 11.37 8.38 8.63
CA GLU A 166 12.28 8.19 9.75
C GLU A 166 11.61 8.42 11.10
N GLY A 167 10.91 9.55 11.24
CA GLY A 167 10.19 9.87 12.47
C GLY A 167 9.09 8.85 12.80
N VAL A 168 8.39 8.34 11.78
CA VAL A 168 7.39 7.29 11.91
C VAL A 168 7.99 5.99 12.44
N LEU A 169 9.12 5.56 11.88
CA LEU A 169 9.76 4.31 12.30
C LEU A 169 10.33 4.40 13.72
N LEU A 170 10.94 5.53 14.07
CA LEU A 170 11.48 5.78 15.41
C LEU A 170 10.40 5.74 16.50
N GLU A 171 9.25 6.36 16.28
CA GLU A 171 8.15 6.37 17.26
C GLU A 171 7.44 5.02 17.43
N ASN A 172 7.59 4.11 16.46
CA ASN A 172 6.97 2.78 16.46
C ASN A 172 7.94 1.63 16.81
N ASP A 173 9.23 1.90 17.13
CA ASP A 173 10.27 0.88 17.41
C ASP A 173 9.92 -0.04 18.58
N ASN A 174 9.10 0.41 19.51
CA ASN A 174 8.63 -0.39 20.65
C ASN A 174 7.52 -1.40 20.26
N LEU A 175 6.83 -1.19 19.15
CA LEU A 175 5.77 -2.07 18.65
C LEU A 175 6.29 -3.03 17.59
N ILE A 176 7.14 -2.53 16.69
CA ILE A 176 7.71 -3.27 15.57
C ILE A 176 9.12 -2.75 15.29
N PRO A 177 10.17 -3.59 15.39
CA PRO A 177 11.54 -3.14 15.20
C PRO A 177 11.75 -2.69 13.75
N TYR A 178 12.48 -1.59 13.54
CA TYR A 178 12.88 -1.16 12.20
C TYR A 178 14.30 -1.63 11.84
N LEU A 179 14.57 -1.71 10.55
CA LEU A 179 15.85 -2.19 10.01
C LEU A 179 16.95 -1.15 10.22
N LYS A 180 17.90 -1.43 11.12
CA LYS A 180 19.00 -0.50 11.47
C LYS A 180 20.20 -0.68 10.54
N ASN A 181 20.66 0.41 9.90
CA ASN A 181 21.96 0.56 9.21
C ASN A 181 22.44 -0.68 8.43
N LYS A 182 21.64 -1.11 7.47
CA LYS A 182 21.95 -2.24 6.58
C LYS A 182 21.90 -1.77 5.12
N THR A 183 21.98 -2.70 4.20
CA THR A 183 21.71 -2.45 2.79
C THR A 183 20.57 -3.34 2.31
N ILE A 184 19.70 -2.79 1.49
CA ILE A 184 18.69 -3.51 0.72
C ILE A 184 19.04 -3.30 -0.75
N TYR A 185 19.23 -4.39 -1.50
CA TYR A 185 19.64 -4.33 -2.92
C TYR A 185 20.84 -3.41 -3.18
N LYS A 186 21.83 -3.41 -2.24
CA LYS A 186 23.03 -2.53 -2.25
C LYS A 186 22.75 -1.05 -1.99
N ILE A 187 21.52 -0.66 -1.70
CA ILE A 187 21.15 0.71 -1.31
C ILE A 187 21.25 0.82 0.21
N PRO A 188 21.89 1.87 0.76
CA PRO A 188 21.96 2.09 2.19
C PRO A 188 20.57 2.27 2.82
N VAL A 189 20.37 1.68 4.00
CA VAL A 189 19.21 1.89 4.85
C VAL A 189 19.65 2.71 6.04
N ASN A 190 19.10 3.89 6.19
CA ASN A 190 19.38 4.79 7.32
C ASN A 190 18.16 4.85 8.24
N ASN A 191 18.29 4.35 9.47
CA ASN A 191 17.18 4.31 10.43
C ASN A 191 15.87 3.72 9.86
N GLY A 192 16.02 2.64 9.07
CA GLY A 192 14.87 1.97 8.43
C GLY A 192 14.38 2.62 7.14
N VAL A 193 14.95 3.76 6.74
CA VAL A 193 14.52 4.49 5.54
C VAL A 193 15.51 4.26 4.40
N ILE A 194 14.97 4.00 3.23
CA ILE A 194 15.67 3.93 1.95
C ILE A 194 15.21 5.11 1.12
N ILE A 195 16.16 5.95 0.71
CA ILE A 195 15.92 6.98 -0.30
C ILE A 195 16.50 6.41 -1.59
N PRO A 196 15.67 5.83 -2.48
CA PRO A 196 16.19 5.25 -3.70
C PRO A 196 16.72 6.36 -4.59
N PRO A 197 17.84 6.11 -5.31
CA PRO A 197 18.19 6.98 -6.41
C PRO A 197 17.00 7.03 -7.35
N LYS A 198 16.69 8.21 -7.93
CA LYS A 198 15.59 8.36 -8.91
C LYS A 198 15.57 7.14 -9.82
N CYS A 199 14.62 6.25 -9.64
CA CYS A 199 14.53 5.04 -10.43
C CYS A 199 13.15 4.93 -11.05
N ASP A 200 13.15 4.49 -12.31
CA ASP A 200 11.94 4.19 -13.08
C ASP A 200 11.38 2.81 -12.74
N ILE A 201 11.76 2.24 -11.59
CA ILE A 201 11.44 0.85 -11.20
C ILE A 201 10.36 0.89 -10.12
N GLY A 202 9.31 0.12 -10.35
CA GLY A 202 8.16 0.01 -9.46
C GLY A 202 7.06 1.02 -9.77
N LEU A 203 5.88 0.73 -9.24
CA LEU A 203 4.69 1.55 -9.43
C LEU A 203 4.90 2.96 -8.85
N GLU A 204 5.59 3.06 -7.72
CA GLU A 204 5.89 4.32 -7.05
C GLU A 204 6.73 5.26 -7.92
N GLY A 205 7.75 4.74 -8.60
CA GLY A 205 8.59 5.53 -9.49
C GLY A 205 7.87 6.01 -10.75
N VAL A 206 6.84 5.26 -11.20
CA VAL A 206 5.98 5.69 -12.30
C VAL A 206 5.01 6.77 -11.84
N ILE A 207 4.44 6.62 -10.65
CA ILE A 207 3.47 7.54 -10.07
C ILE A 207 4.13 8.85 -9.62
N GLU A 208 5.39 8.82 -9.16
CA GLU A 208 6.17 10.03 -8.88
C GLU A 208 6.17 11.01 -10.07
N LYS A 209 6.21 10.48 -11.29
CA LYS A 209 6.14 11.30 -12.53
C LYS A 209 4.80 12.02 -12.71
N LEU A 210 3.76 11.63 -11.96
CA LEU A 210 2.47 12.32 -11.96
C LEU A 210 2.47 13.57 -11.04
N GLY A 211 3.60 13.88 -10.39
CA GLY A 211 3.75 15.07 -9.56
C GLY A 211 3.20 14.91 -8.14
N ILE A 212 3.22 13.70 -7.60
CA ILE A 212 2.82 13.43 -6.21
C ILE A 212 3.94 13.88 -5.26
N ASP A 213 3.59 14.65 -4.23
CA ASP A 213 4.55 15.21 -3.28
C ASP A 213 5.28 14.14 -2.46
N TYR A 214 4.53 13.11 -2.00
CA TYR A 214 5.10 12.00 -1.26
C TYR A 214 4.71 10.67 -1.88
N THR A 215 5.69 9.83 -2.18
CA THR A 215 5.48 8.42 -2.46
C THR A 215 6.26 7.57 -1.49
N MET A 216 5.59 6.64 -0.82
CA MET A 216 6.15 5.81 0.23
C MET A 216 5.79 4.35 0.01
N THR A 217 6.75 3.46 0.24
CA THR A 217 6.50 2.02 0.35
C THR A 217 6.77 1.57 1.78
N LEU A 218 5.80 0.95 2.40
CA LEU A 218 5.92 0.33 3.72
C LEU A 218 6.16 -1.17 3.56
N GLU A 219 7.31 -1.65 3.97
CA GLU A 219 7.70 -3.06 3.92
C GLU A 219 7.53 -3.73 5.29
N LEU A 220 6.41 -4.42 5.47
CA LEU A 220 6.10 -5.15 6.69
C LEU A 220 6.94 -6.44 6.81
N PRO A 221 7.52 -6.76 7.98
CA PRO A 221 8.43 -7.90 8.13
C PRO A 221 7.70 -9.25 8.16
N GLY A 222 7.95 -10.10 7.18
CA GLY A 222 7.33 -11.42 7.07
C GLY A 222 7.74 -12.42 8.14
N LYS A 223 8.97 -12.31 8.68
CA LYS A 223 9.50 -13.17 9.74
C LYS A 223 9.20 -12.71 11.17
N PHE A 224 8.54 -11.55 11.32
CA PHE A 224 8.13 -11.06 12.63
C PHE A 224 6.80 -11.67 13.07
N ASP A 225 6.52 -11.63 14.38
CA ASP A 225 5.25 -12.13 14.94
C ASP A 225 4.03 -11.50 14.24
N GLY A 226 3.10 -12.31 13.79
CA GLY A 226 2.00 -11.86 12.93
C GLY A 226 1.04 -10.89 13.61
N GLN A 227 0.79 -11.04 14.92
CA GLN A 227 -0.10 -10.14 15.66
C GLN A 227 0.61 -8.81 15.93
N LYS A 228 1.85 -8.85 16.37
CA LYS A 228 2.67 -7.65 16.60
C LYS A 228 2.91 -6.89 15.31
N ARG A 229 3.20 -7.58 14.20
CA ARG A 229 3.33 -6.98 12.85
C ARG A 229 2.07 -6.21 12.46
N MET A 230 0.89 -6.81 12.67
CA MET A 230 -0.39 -6.15 12.37
C MET A 230 -0.60 -4.90 13.22
N VAL A 231 -0.36 -4.98 14.53
CA VAL A 231 -0.48 -3.83 15.44
C VAL A 231 0.53 -2.74 15.06
N GLY A 232 1.79 -3.09 14.84
CA GLY A 232 2.83 -2.15 14.42
C GLY A 232 2.55 -1.53 13.06
N GLY A 233 2.11 -2.32 12.07
CA GLY A 233 1.74 -1.83 10.75
C GLY A 233 0.58 -0.83 10.78
N ILE A 234 -0.46 -1.11 11.58
CA ILE A 234 -1.58 -0.16 11.78
C ILE A 234 -1.09 1.14 12.42
N SER A 235 -0.24 1.04 13.43
CA SER A 235 0.34 2.21 14.10
C SER A 235 1.18 3.05 13.14
N ILE A 236 2.01 2.41 12.32
CA ILE A 236 2.83 3.08 11.29
C ILE A 236 1.93 3.83 10.29
N ILE A 237 0.89 3.20 9.75
CA ILE A 237 -0.04 3.86 8.82
C ILE A 237 -0.66 5.11 9.45
N ASN A 238 -1.14 5.00 10.71
CA ASN A 238 -1.68 6.17 11.43
C ASN A 238 -0.63 7.26 11.61
N SER A 239 0.60 6.91 11.99
CA SER A 239 1.70 7.86 12.17
C SER A 239 2.08 8.57 10.87
N ILE A 240 2.10 7.86 9.73
CA ILE A 240 2.30 8.44 8.40
C ILE A 240 1.25 9.51 8.13
N LEU A 241 -0.04 9.16 8.28
CA LEU A 241 -1.13 10.10 8.00
C LEU A 241 -1.13 11.31 8.93
N LYS A 242 -0.80 11.13 10.21
CA LYS A 242 -0.68 12.24 11.18
C LYS A 242 0.42 13.21 10.77
N ARG A 243 1.63 12.72 10.52
CA ARG A 243 2.77 13.54 10.12
C ARG A 243 2.56 14.19 8.75
N PHE A 244 1.97 13.46 7.80
CA PHE A 244 1.63 14.01 6.49
C PHE A 244 0.58 15.13 6.58
N LYS A 245 -0.44 14.97 7.42
CA LYS A 245 -1.44 16.02 7.66
C LYS A 245 -0.82 17.30 8.17
N GLU A 246 0.24 17.22 8.99
CA GLU A 246 0.96 18.33 9.61
C GLU A 246 2.08 18.89 8.72
N ALA A 247 2.56 18.12 7.75
CA ALA A 247 3.55 18.59 6.78
C ALA A 247 2.96 19.69 5.89
N LYS A 248 3.68 20.82 5.79
CA LYS A 248 3.27 21.99 5.01
C LYS A 248 3.88 21.95 3.62
#